data_df5f5cd1e27c45face1d6fda5a47e836
#
_entry.id   df5f5cd1e27c45face1d6fda5a47e836
#
_cell.length_a   1.000
_cell.length_b   1.000
_cell.length_c   1.000
_cell.angle_alpha   90.00
_cell.angle_beta   90.00
_cell.angle_gamma   90.00
#
_symmetry.space_group_name_H-M   'P 1'
#
loop_
_entity.id
_entity.type
_entity.pdbx_description
1 polymer ?
#
loop_
_entity_poly.entity_id
_entity_poly.type
_entity_poly.pdbx_seq_one_letter_code
_entity_poly.pdbx_strand_id
1 'polypeptide(L)'
;MDFALDKKYEMAQNLFREFAQNEVKPLAQEIDEQHRFPRETVEKMAKYGFLGIPVSKELGGQGCDILTYAMCVEELSKVCGTTGVIVSAHTSLCVDPIVTFGTPAQKEKYVPDLASGKKLGAFGLTEPGAGTDAQGQQTKAVLDGDEWVLNGSKCFITNGKEADVYIVIAVTGIVEKRGRKMKEISAFIVEKGTPGFTFGTKENKMGICGSSTYELIFTDCRIPKDALLGQKGKGFNIAMHTLDGGRIGIAAQALGIAEGALETTVNYVKERKQFGRSIAQFQNTQFVLADLATKIEAAKLLVYKAARKKDEYQSGAKVSYSVEAAMAKLYAAEVAMEVTTKCVQLHGGYGYIKEYDVERMMRDAKITEIYEGTSEVQRMVISANLLK
;
A
#
# COMPACT_ATOMS: atom_id res chain seq x y z
N MET A 1 13.24 -24.88 9.43
CA MET A 1 12.77 -23.72 8.66
C MET A 1 13.84 -23.43 7.63
N ASP A 2 13.51 -23.45 6.37
CA ASP A 2 14.41 -22.99 5.32
C ASP A 2 14.08 -21.51 5.04
N PHE A 3 15.09 -20.64 5.15
CA PHE A 3 14.97 -19.22 4.87
C PHE A 3 15.46 -18.86 3.47
N ALA A 4 16.00 -19.84 2.73
CA ALA A 4 16.40 -19.64 1.34
C ALA A 4 15.16 -19.46 0.46
N LEU A 5 15.25 -18.57 -0.51
CA LEU A 5 14.20 -18.40 -1.51
C LEU A 5 14.30 -19.51 -2.55
N ASP A 6 13.17 -20.11 -2.89
CA ASP A 6 13.09 -20.99 -4.03
C ASP A 6 13.44 -20.24 -5.32
N LYS A 7 13.98 -20.94 -6.31
CA LYS A 7 14.40 -20.39 -7.61
C LYS A 7 13.31 -19.53 -8.29
N LYS A 8 12.02 -19.89 -8.12
CA LYS A 8 10.92 -19.10 -8.68
C LYS A 8 10.85 -17.68 -8.12
N TYR A 9 11.15 -17.50 -6.82
CA TYR A 9 11.16 -16.18 -6.17
C TYR A 9 12.39 -15.38 -6.57
N GLU A 10 13.55 -16.03 -6.70
CA GLU A 10 14.77 -15.38 -7.20
C GLU A 10 14.55 -14.84 -8.62
N MET A 11 13.92 -15.62 -9.49
CA MET A 11 13.59 -15.20 -10.86
C MET A 11 12.60 -14.03 -10.86
N ALA A 12 11.55 -14.10 -10.05
CA ALA A 12 10.56 -13.02 -9.93
C ALA A 12 11.20 -11.73 -9.39
N GLN A 13 12.02 -11.85 -8.34
CA GLN A 13 12.73 -10.71 -7.75
C GLN A 13 13.67 -10.05 -8.76
N ASN A 14 14.41 -10.84 -9.55
CA ASN A 14 15.28 -10.31 -10.59
C ASN A 14 14.48 -9.55 -11.66
N LEU A 15 13.34 -10.08 -12.11
CA LEU A 15 12.45 -9.39 -13.05
C LEU A 15 11.98 -8.04 -12.50
N PHE A 16 11.52 -8.00 -11.24
CA PHE A 16 11.05 -6.78 -10.61
C PHE A 16 12.19 -5.76 -10.44
N ARG A 17 13.38 -6.24 -10.06
CA ARG A 17 14.58 -5.41 -9.93
C ARG A 17 15.02 -4.79 -11.26
N GLU A 18 15.09 -5.59 -12.31
CA GLU A 18 15.44 -5.10 -13.66
C GLU A 18 14.43 -4.04 -14.12
N PHE A 19 13.15 -4.30 -13.94
CA PHE A 19 12.11 -3.33 -14.26
C PHE A 19 12.26 -2.05 -13.43
N ALA A 20 12.46 -2.17 -12.13
CA ALA A 20 12.63 -1.02 -11.24
C ALA A 20 13.84 -0.16 -11.63
N GLN A 21 14.98 -0.76 -11.96
CA GLN A 21 16.17 -0.05 -12.34
C GLN A 21 16.07 0.62 -13.74
N ASN A 22 15.42 -0.05 -14.70
CA ASN A 22 15.38 0.42 -16.07
C ASN A 22 14.21 1.36 -16.38
N GLU A 23 13.05 1.15 -15.73
CA GLU A 23 11.79 1.81 -16.07
C GLU A 23 11.27 2.77 -14.99
N VAL A 24 11.69 2.58 -13.73
CA VAL A 24 11.21 3.38 -12.60
C VAL A 24 12.27 4.40 -12.15
N LYS A 25 13.49 3.93 -11.90
CA LYS A 25 14.57 4.76 -11.36
C LYS A 25 14.83 6.02 -12.16
N PRO A 26 14.89 5.98 -13.53
CA PRO A 26 15.17 7.17 -14.33
C PRO A 26 14.13 8.29 -14.19
N LEU A 27 12.91 7.95 -13.75
CA LEU A 27 11.79 8.90 -13.62
C LEU A 27 11.54 9.32 -12.18
N ALA A 28 12.15 8.65 -11.19
CA ALA A 28 11.79 8.80 -9.79
C ALA A 28 11.92 10.23 -9.26
N GLN A 29 13.00 10.93 -9.60
CA GLN A 29 13.24 12.32 -9.20
C GLN A 29 12.24 13.27 -9.86
N GLU A 30 12.08 13.17 -11.17
CA GLU A 30 11.15 14.02 -11.94
C GLU A 30 9.71 13.87 -11.43
N ILE A 31 9.26 12.64 -11.18
CA ILE A 31 7.93 12.33 -10.63
C ILE A 31 7.71 13.03 -9.28
N ASP A 32 8.72 13.00 -8.40
CA ASP A 32 8.66 13.63 -7.09
C ASP A 32 8.61 15.16 -7.23
N GLU A 33 9.50 15.76 -8.01
CA GLU A 33 9.61 17.21 -8.18
C GLU A 33 8.39 17.83 -8.87
N GLN A 34 7.84 17.14 -9.87
CA GLN A 34 6.67 17.60 -10.61
C GLN A 34 5.34 17.20 -9.97
N HIS A 35 5.36 16.40 -8.91
CA HIS A 35 4.16 15.85 -8.26
C HIS A 35 3.23 15.18 -9.28
N ARG A 36 3.79 14.50 -10.30
CA ARG A 36 3.02 13.88 -11.38
C ARG A 36 2.87 12.37 -11.22
N PHE A 37 1.72 11.86 -11.61
CA PHE A 37 1.47 10.43 -11.64
C PHE A 37 2.25 9.77 -12.78
N PRO A 38 3.00 8.66 -12.51
CA PRO A 38 3.84 7.98 -13.49
C PRO A 38 3.02 7.07 -14.42
N ARG A 39 2.17 7.63 -15.27
CA ARG A 39 1.25 6.87 -16.13
C ARG A 39 1.99 5.91 -17.05
N GLU A 40 3.09 6.36 -17.66
CA GLU A 40 3.94 5.56 -18.53
C GLU A 40 4.52 4.32 -17.83
N THR A 41 4.91 4.46 -16.57
CA THR A 41 5.40 3.35 -15.75
C THR A 41 4.26 2.38 -15.42
N VAL A 42 3.08 2.90 -15.06
CA VAL A 42 1.90 2.07 -14.76
C VAL A 42 1.46 1.28 -15.99
N GLU A 43 1.46 1.88 -17.18
CA GLU A 43 1.14 1.19 -18.43
C GLU A 43 2.15 0.08 -18.76
N LYS A 44 3.44 0.29 -18.46
CA LYS A 44 4.46 -0.75 -18.59
C LYS A 44 4.25 -1.86 -17.56
N MET A 45 3.98 -1.52 -16.28
CA MET A 45 3.68 -2.51 -15.24
C MET A 45 2.46 -3.37 -15.62
N ALA A 46 1.44 -2.78 -16.22
CA ALA A 46 0.27 -3.52 -16.75
C ALA A 46 0.68 -4.57 -17.78
N LYS A 47 1.55 -4.20 -18.76
CA LYS A 47 2.05 -5.13 -19.78
C LYS A 47 2.86 -6.29 -19.19
N TYR A 48 3.56 -6.07 -18.08
CA TYR A 48 4.31 -7.10 -17.35
C TYR A 48 3.43 -7.89 -16.35
N GLY A 49 2.15 -7.55 -16.22
CA GLY A 49 1.20 -8.21 -15.32
C GLY A 49 1.39 -7.91 -13.82
N PHE A 50 2.10 -6.84 -13.48
CA PHE A 50 2.41 -6.50 -12.09
C PHE A 50 1.17 -6.09 -11.28
N LEU A 51 0.10 -5.65 -11.94
CA LEU A 51 -1.15 -5.22 -11.30
C LEU A 51 -2.08 -6.41 -10.95
N GLY A 52 -1.79 -7.60 -11.48
CA GLY A 52 -2.57 -8.82 -11.25
C GLY A 52 -1.79 -9.98 -10.64
N ILE A 53 -0.65 -9.76 -9.98
CA ILE A 53 0.24 -10.82 -9.48
C ILE A 53 -0.52 -11.88 -8.67
N PRO A 54 -1.28 -11.57 -7.59
CA PRO A 54 -1.91 -12.59 -6.76
C PRO A 54 -3.31 -13.00 -7.26
N VAL A 55 -3.76 -12.44 -8.37
CA VAL A 55 -5.07 -12.77 -8.95
C VAL A 55 -4.98 -14.07 -9.75
N SER A 56 -5.97 -14.94 -9.63
CA SER A 56 -6.00 -16.20 -10.36
C SER A 56 -6.03 -16.00 -11.89
N LYS A 57 -5.52 -16.98 -12.62
CA LYS A 57 -5.48 -16.93 -14.08
C LYS A 57 -6.87 -16.90 -14.71
N GLU A 58 -7.85 -17.54 -14.07
CA GLU A 58 -9.25 -17.55 -14.50
C GLU A 58 -9.87 -16.15 -14.49
N LEU A 59 -9.37 -15.28 -13.62
CA LEU A 59 -9.77 -13.87 -13.50
C LEU A 59 -8.80 -12.91 -14.19
N GLY A 60 -7.91 -13.43 -15.04
CA GLY A 60 -6.99 -12.61 -15.85
C GLY A 60 -5.70 -12.17 -15.14
N GLY A 61 -5.40 -12.71 -13.97
CA GLY A 61 -4.17 -12.42 -13.23
C GLY A 61 -3.02 -13.39 -13.54
N GLN A 62 -1.93 -13.27 -12.75
CA GLN A 62 -0.73 -14.09 -12.92
C GLN A 62 -0.80 -15.42 -12.15
N GLY A 63 -1.69 -15.56 -11.18
CA GLY A 63 -1.83 -16.76 -10.34
C GLY A 63 -0.62 -17.00 -9.43
N CYS A 64 0.12 -15.96 -9.09
CA CYS A 64 1.22 -16.03 -8.14
C CYS A 64 0.73 -15.85 -6.70
N ASP A 65 1.63 -16.02 -5.73
CA ASP A 65 1.34 -15.89 -4.31
C ASP A 65 1.56 -14.46 -3.78
N ILE A 66 1.16 -14.23 -2.53
CA ILE A 66 1.29 -12.93 -1.85
C ILE A 66 2.76 -12.58 -1.60
N LEU A 67 3.63 -13.57 -1.41
CA LEU A 67 5.06 -13.31 -1.28
C LEU A 67 5.63 -12.71 -2.57
N THR A 68 5.25 -13.23 -3.73
CA THR A 68 5.65 -12.68 -5.04
C THR A 68 5.16 -11.23 -5.20
N TYR A 69 3.92 -10.95 -4.79
CA TYR A 69 3.37 -9.59 -4.79
C TYR A 69 4.17 -8.66 -3.84
N ALA A 70 4.48 -9.10 -2.63
CA ALA A 70 5.26 -8.32 -1.68
C ALA A 70 6.66 -7.99 -2.23
N MET A 71 7.32 -8.95 -2.86
CA MET A 71 8.61 -8.74 -3.54
C MET A 71 8.53 -7.73 -4.68
N CYS A 72 7.43 -7.69 -5.43
CA CYS A 72 7.23 -6.67 -6.46
C CYS A 72 7.17 -5.27 -5.84
N VAL A 73 6.37 -5.08 -4.79
CA VAL A 73 6.27 -3.80 -4.08
C VAL A 73 7.61 -3.40 -3.46
N GLU A 74 8.34 -4.35 -2.86
CA GLU A 74 9.69 -4.16 -2.30
C GLU A 74 10.66 -3.62 -3.37
N GLU A 75 10.84 -4.33 -4.49
CA GLU A 75 11.82 -3.96 -5.52
C GLU A 75 11.47 -2.62 -6.21
N LEU A 76 10.19 -2.33 -6.46
CA LEU A 76 9.76 -1.03 -6.96
C LEU A 76 10.07 0.09 -5.97
N SER A 77 9.85 -0.17 -4.68
CA SER A 77 10.04 0.83 -3.62
C SER A 77 11.51 1.11 -3.30
N LYS A 78 12.43 0.22 -3.65
CA LYS A 78 13.89 0.48 -3.54
C LYS A 78 14.32 1.72 -4.33
N VAL A 79 13.63 2.01 -5.40
CA VAL A 79 13.96 3.15 -6.28
C VAL A 79 12.92 4.27 -6.20
N CYS A 80 11.65 3.94 -5.93
CA CYS A 80 10.56 4.92 -5.90
C CYS A 80 9.38 4.42 -5.04
N GLY A 81 9.23 4.98 -3.84
CA GLY A 81 8.12 4.67 -2.94
C GLY A 81 6.74 4.96 -3.54
N THR A 82 6.63 5.97 -4.41
CA THR A 82 5.43 6.29 -5.18
C THR A 82 4.97 5.11 -6.05
N THR A 83 5.88 4.49 -6.80
CA THR A 83 5.52 3.38 -7.72
C THR A 83 5.11 2.14 -6.94
N GLY A 84 5.77 1.86 -5.81
CA GLY A 84 5.39 0.74 -4.94
C GLY A 84 3.99 0.89 -4.37
N VAL A 85 3.61 2.10 -3.88
CA VAL A 85 2.27 2.30 -3.29
C VAL A 85 1.15 2.27 -4.34
N ILE A 86 1.40 2.64 -5.58
CA ILE A 86 0.40 2.53 -6.66
C ILE A 86 -0.03 1.07 -6.83
N VAL A 87 0.94 0.15 -6.92
CA VAL A 87 0.68 -1.30 -7.00
C VAL A 87 0.04 -1.82 -5.73
N SER A 88 0.56 -1.40 -4.56
CA SER A 88 0.04 -1.84 -3.26
C SER A 88 -1.43 -1.48 -3.07
N ALA A 89 -1.80 -0.22 -3.24
CA ALA A 89 -3.16 0.25 -3.06
C ALA A 89 -4.14 -0.37 -4.08
N HIS A 90 -3.72 -0.47 -5.35
CA HIS A 90 -4.52 -1.11 -6.39
C HIS A 90 -4.82 -2.57 -6.04
N THR A 91 -3.80 -3.36 -5.76
CA THR A 91 -3.91 -4.80 -5.60
C THR A 91 -4.58 -5.18 -4.28
N SER A 92 -4.08 -4.65 -3.15
CA SER A 92 -4.52 -5.07 -1.81
C SER A 92 -5.80 -4.38 -1.34
N LEU A 93 -6.07 -3.15 -1.79
CA LEU A 93 -7.19 -2.37 -1.27
C LEU A 93 -8.40 -2.35 -2.20
N CYS A 94 -8.24 -2.63 -3.51
CA CYS A 94 -9.35 -2.65 -4.46
C CYS A 94 -9.57 -4.03 -5.07
N VAL A 95 -8.54 -4.66 -5.63
CA VAL A 95 -8.69 -5.97 -6.31
C VAL A 95 -9.00 -7.08 -5.30
N ASP A 96 -8.21 -7.20 -4.23
CA ASP A 96 -8.36 -8.24 -3.20
C ASP A 96 -9.77 -8.27 -2.55
N PRO A 97 -10.38 -7.14 -2.11
CA PRO A 97 -11.75 -7.18 -1.57
C PRO A 97 -12.81 -7.57 -2.61
N ILE A 98 -12.65 -7.23 -3.90
CA ILE A 98 -13.60 -7.71 -4.94
C ILE A 98 -13.42 -9.23 -5.12
N VAL A 99 -12.19 -9.73 -5.21
CA VAL A 99 -11.92 -11.16 -5.31
C VAL A 99 -12.45 -11.93 -4.10
N THR A 100 -12.32 -11.36 -2.90
CA THR A 100 -12.69 -12.05 -1.66
C THR A 100 -14.19 -12.00 -1.38
N PHE A 101 -14.84 -10.84 -1.55
CA PHE A 101 -16.21 -10.59 -1.09
C PHE A 101 -17.21 -10.35 -2.23
N GLY A 102 -16.74 -10.19 -3.46
CA GLY A 102 -17.59 -9.93 -4.63
C GLY A 102 -18.43 -11.14 -5.03
N THR A 103 -19.62 -10.88 -5.57
CA THR A 103 -20.43 -11.90 -6.25
C THR A 103 -19.71 -12.40 -7.51
N PRO A 104 -20.05 -13.57 -8.06
CA PRO A 104 -19.49 -14.02 -9.33
C PRO A 104 -19.59 -12.97 -10.45
N ALA A 105 -20.75 -12.30 -10.58
CA ALA A 105 -20.95 -11.23 -11.55
C ALA A 105 -20.05 -10.02 -11.33
N GLN A 106 -19.84 -9.60 -10.08
CA GLN A 106 -18.91 -8.52 -9.75
C GLN A 106 -17.45 -8.89 -10.07
N LYS A 107 -17.04 -10.11 -9.75
CA LYS A 107 -15.70 -10.61 -10.08
C LYS A 107 -15.46 -10.63 -11.59
N GLU A 108 -16.40 -11.17 -12.34
CA GLU A 108 -16.32 -11.24 -13.81
C GLU A 108 -16.30 -9.83 -14.44
N LYS A 109 -17.09 -8.90 -13.91
CA LYS A 109 -17.18 -7.51 -14.43
C LYS A 109 -15.92 -6.69 -14.18
N TYR A 110 -15.31 -6.80 -12.98
CA TYR A 110 -14.28 -5.85 -12.56
C TYR A 110 -12.87 -6.42 -12.54
N VAL A 111 -12.70 -7.69 -12.13
CA VAL A 111 -11.37 -8.21 -11.84
C VAL A 111 -10.49 -8.35 -13.08
N PRO A 112 -10.96 -8.80 -14.24
CA PRO A 112 -10.11 -8.94 -15.43
C PRO A 112 -9.50 -7.60 -15.89
N ASP A 113 -10.28 -6.53 -15.93
CA ASP A 113 -9.81 -5.20 -16.31
C ASP A 113 -8.83 -4.62 -15.27
N LEU A 114 -9.04 -4.89 -13.98
CA LEU A 114 -8.14 -4.49 -12.90
C LEU A 114 -6.85 -5.31 -12.93
N ALA A 115 -6.92 -6.62 -13.01
CA ALA A 115 -5.76 -7.52 -13.00
C ALA A 115 -4.85 -7.30 -14.22
N SER A 116 -5.42 -7.00 -15.38
CA SER A 116 -4.65 -6.64 -16.58
C SER A 116 -4.08 -5.21 -16.55
N GLY A 117 -4.50 -4.39 -15.60
CA GLY A 117 -4.10 -2.98 -15.52
C GLY A 117 -4.76 -2.06 -16.54
N LYS A 118 -5.78 -2.54 -17.26
CA LYS A 118 -6.62 -1.71 -18.13
C LYS A 118 -7.41 -0.69 -17.30
N LYS A 119 -7.78 -1.05 -16.07
CA LYS A 119 -8.36 -0.18 -15.05
C LYS A 119 -7.54 -0.18 -13.78
N LEU A 120 -7.52 0.95 -13.08
CA LEU A 120 -6.92 1.06 -11.76
C LEU A 120 -7.98 1.08 -10.67
N GLY A 121 -7.58 0.65 -9.46
CA GLY A 121 -8.42 0.62 -8.28
C GLY A 121 -7.97 1.58 -7.18
N ALA A 122 -8.94 2.03 -6.38
CA ALA A 122 -8.75 2.82 -5.18
C ALA A 122 -9.69 2.40 -4.05
N PHE A 123 -9.40 2.84 -2.82
CA PHE A 123 -10.14 2.48 -1.62
C PHE A 123 -10.50 3.72 -0.79
N GLY A 124 -11.79 4.00 -0.67
CA GLY A 124 -12.33 5.14 0.04
C GLY A 124 -12.89 4.77 1.41
N LEU A 125 -12.06 4.80 2.45
CA LEU A 125 -12.45 4.59 3.84
C LEU A 125 -12.39 5.90 4.63
N THR A 126 -11.23 6.56 4.64
CA THR A 126 -10.89 7.69 5.50
C THR A 126 -11.72 8.93 5.20
N GLU A 127 -12.16 9.62 6.24
CA GLU A 127 -12.87 10.90 6.16
C GLU A 127 -12.16 11.96 7.02
N PRO A 128 -12.41 13.26 6.82
CA PRO A 128 -11.77 14.31 7.62
C PRO A 128 -11.91 14.13 9.13
N GLY A 129 -13.03 13.58 9.59
CA GLY A 129 -13.30 13.29 11.00
C GLY A 129 -13.12 11.82 11.42
N ALA A 130 -12.66 10.93 10.53
CA ALA A 130 -12.59 9.50 10.76
C ALA A 130 -11.36 8.86 10.10
N GLY A 131 -10.19 9.05 10.72
CA GLY A 131 -8.95 8.37 10.36
C GLY A 131 -8.79 7.07 11.16
N THR A 132 -8.09 7.11 12.29
CA THR A 132 -7.93 5.95 13.19
C THR A 132 -9.28 5.46 13.73
N ASP A 133 -10.20 6.38 14.07
CA ASP A 133 -11.59 6.04 14.39
C ASP A 133 -12.42 5.84 13.12
N ALA A 134 -12.11 4.78 12.38
CA ALA A 134 -12.80 4.48 11.11
C ALA A 134 -14.31 4.19 11.27
N GLN A 135 -14.78 3.85 12.48
CA GLN A 135 -16.21 3.72 12.77
C GLN A 135 -16.92 5.07 12.89
N GLY A 136 -16.16 6.14 13.13
CA GLY A 136 -16.65 7.51 13.22
C GLY A 136 -17.16 8.10 11.91
N GLN A 137 -16.96 7.43 10.77
CA GLN A 137 -17.30 7.93 9.43
C GLN A 137 -18.76 8.41 9.29
N GLN A 138 -18.97 9.41 8.39
CA GLN A 138 -20.23 10.11 8.21
C GLN A 138 -20.85 9.91 6.81
N THR A 139 -20.05 9.53 5.80
CA THR A 139 -20.54 9.25 4.45
C THR A 139 -21.68 8.23 4.52
N LYS A 140 -22.83 8.58 3.95
CA LYS A 140 -24.06 7.79 3.99
C LYS A 140 -24.35 7.13 2.65
N ALA A 141 -24.98 5.98 2.68
CA ALA A 141 -25.58 5.33 1.53
C ALA A 141 -27.01 4.93 1.90
N VAL A 142 -27.99 5.51 1.24
CA VAL A 142 -29.42 5.25 1.48
C VAL A 142 -29.99 4.50 0.29
N LEU A 143 -30.69 3.39 0.53
CA LEU A 143 -31.38 2.64 -0.53
C LEU A 143 -32.67 3.38 -0.91
N ASP A 144 -32.80 3.74 -2.18
CA ASP A 144 -33.95 4.40 -2.80
C ASP A 144 -34.38 3.58 -4.02
N GLY A 145 -35.41 2.78 -3.87
CA GLY A 145 -35.82 1.80 -4.89
C GLY A 145 -34.73 0.76 -5.14
N ASP A 146 -34.25 0.71 -6.37
CA ASP A 146 -33.20 -0.22 -6.81
C ASP A 146 -31.80 0.44 -6.92
N GLU A 147 -31.63 1.60 -6.27
CA GLU A 147 -30.36 2.34 -6.26
C GLU A 147 -29.95 2.70 -4.83
N TRP A 148 -28.63 2.75 -4.59
CA TRP A 148 -28.05 3.39 -3.42
C TRP A 148 -27.70 4.83 -3.75
N VAL A 149 -28.06 5.77 -2.87
CA VAL A 149 -27.72 7.20 -2.98
C VAL A 149 -26.63 7.49 -1.96
N LEU A 150 -25.42 7.79 -2.46
CA LEU A 150 -24.25 8.12 -1.64
C LEU A 150 -24.13 9.63 -1.46
N ASN A 151 -23.90 10.05 -0.20
CA ASN A 151 -23.64 11.45 0.16
C ASN A 151 -22.54 11.53 1.22
N GLY A 152 -21.53 12.35 0.97
CA GLY A 152 -20.37 12.55 1.86
C GLY A 152 -19.07 12.74 1.12
N SER A 153 -17.94 12.63 1.83
CA SER A 153 -16.62 12.71 1.21
C SER A 153 -15.63 11.76 1.85
N LYS A 154 -14.59 11.40 1.09
CA LYS A 154 -13.44 10.62 1.54
C LYS A 154 -12.17 11.39 1.25
N CYS A 155 -11.22 11.41 2.17
CA CYS A 155 -9.95 12.13 2.01
C CYS A 155 -8.74 11.19 2.02
N PHE A 156 -7.62 11.68 1.50
CA PHE A 156 -6.34 10.97 1.42
C PHE A 156 -6.40 9.68 0.58
N ILE A 157 -7.18 9.67 -0.51
CA ILE A 157 -7.40 8.46 -1.31
C ILE A 157 -6.30 8.29 -2.34
N THR A 158 -5.46 7.27 -2.14
CA THR A 158 -4.39 6.84 -3.05
C THR A 158 -4.99 6.38 -4.37
N ASN A 159 -4.34 6.71 -5.48
CA ASN A 159 -4.84 6.53 -6.85
C ASN A 159 -6.15 7.32 -7.13
N GLY A 160 -6.53 8.26 -6.27
CA GLY A 160 -7.87 8.85 -6.20
C GLY A 160 -8.40 9.34 -7.53
N LYS A 161 -7.64 10.12 -8.32
CA LYS A 161 -8.09 10.62 -9.63
C LYS A 161 -7.76 9.68 -10.78
N GLU A 162 -6.78 8.81 -10.60
CA GLU A 162 -6.30 7.91 -11.65
C GLU A 162 -7.10 6.61 -11.73
N ALA A 163 -7.69 6.18 -10.60
CA ALA A 163 -8.50 4.97 -10.54
C ALA A 163 -9.78 5.06 -11.36
N ASP A 164 -10.26 3.91 -11.80
CA ASP A 164 -11.50 3.72 -12.53
C ASP A 164 -12.58 3.05 -11.67
N VAL A 165 -12.14 2.26 -10.68
CA VAL A 165 -13.00 1.50 -9.77
C VAL A 165 -12.61 1.81 -8.32
N TYR A 166 -13.60 2.09 -7.49
CA TYR A 166 -13.42 2.49 -6.10
C TYR A 166 -14.21 1.57 -5.18
N ILE A 167 -13.57 1.07 -4.13
CA ILE A 167 -14.27 0.48 -2.99
C ILE A 167 -14.56 1.61 -2.02
N VAL A 168 -15.85 1.90 -1.78
CA VAL A 168 -16.28 3.00 -0.90
C VAL A 168 -17.01 2.41 0.31
N ILE A 169 -16.56 2.78 1.50
CA ILE A 169 -17.18 2.37 2.76
C ILE A 169 -18.13 3.48 3.22
N ALA A 170 -19.38 3.14 3.50
CA ALA A 170 -20.40 4.11 3.89
C ALA A 170 -21.37 3.57 4.94
N VAL A 171 -22.02 4.50 5.67
CA VAL A 171 -23.04 4.20 6.69
C VAL A 171 -24.38 3.95 5.99
N THR A 172 -24.94 2.76 6.20
CA THR A 172 -26.24 2.35 5.63
C THR A 172 -27.39 2.39 6.63
N GLY A 173 -27.11 2.69 7.89
CA GLY A 173 -28.12 2.76 8.93
C GLY A 173 -27.55 2.85 10.33
N ILE A 174 -28.45 2.70 11.31
CA ILE A 174 -28.11 2.55 12.71
C ILE A 174 -28.77 1.28 13.21
N VAL A 175 -28.01 0.43 13.86
CA VAL A 175 -28.49 -0.81 14.47
C VAL A 175 -28.30 -0.75 15.99
N GLU A 176 -29.19 -1.33 16.72
CA GLU A 176 -29.03 -1.50 18.15
C GLU A 176 -28.39 -2.87 18.46
N LYS A 177 -27.26 -2.85 19.15
CA LYS A 177 -26.53 -4.04 19.53
C LYS A 177 -26.12 -3.94 20.98
N ARG A 178 -26.60 -4.90 21.80
CA ARG A 178 -26.32 -4.93 23.25
C ARG A 178 -26.69 -3.61 23.95
N GLY A 179 -27.86 -3.02 23.61
CA GLY A 179 -28.36 -1.76 24.20
C GLY A 179 -27.59 -0.49 23.75
N ARG A 180 -26.73 -0.59 22.72
CA ARG A 180 -25.99 0.56 22.16
C ARG A 180 -26.34 0.77 20.69
N LYS A 181 -26.57 2.02 20.30
CA LYS A 181 -26.73 2.41 18.91
C LYS A 181 -25.36 2.41 18.24
N MET A 182 -25.23 1.64 17.17
CA MET A 182 -24.02 1.53 16.37
C MET A 182 -24.33 1.83 14.91
N LYS A 183 -23.39 2.43 14.18
CA LYS A 183 -23.51 2.62 12.72
C LYS A 183 -23.50 1.25 12.04
N GLU A 184 -24.45 1.03 11.16
CA GLU A 184 -24.42 -0.05 10.19
C GLU A 184 -23.60 0.43 9.00
N ILE A 185 -22.50 -0.24 8.69
CA ILE A 185 -21.52 0.18 7.68
C ILE A 185 -21.46 -0.88 6.59
N SER A 186 -21.53 -0.46 5.34
CA SER A 186 -21.47 -1.32 4.16
C SER A 186 -20.36 -0.88 3.21
N ALA A 187 -19.98 -1.75 2.28
CA ALA A 187 -18.98 -1.50 1.25
C ALA A 187 -19.66 -1.49 -0.12
N PHE A 188 -19.19 -0.62 -1.01
CA PHE A 188 -19.76 -0.43 -2.35
C PHE A 188 -18.66 -0.37 -3.40
N ILE A 189 -18.94 -0.90 -4.59
CA ILE A 189 -18.13 -0.68 -5.78
C ILE A 189 -18.69 0.52 -6.52
N VAL A 190 -17.89 1.58 -6.71
CA VAL A 190 -18.28 2.80 -7.44
C VAL A 190 -17.35 2.96 -8.63
N GLU A 191 -17.91 3.25 -9.81
CA GLU A 191 -17.14 3.49 -11.02
C GLU A 191 -16.86 4.98 -11.21
N LYS A 192 -15.70 5.32 -11.78
CA LYS A 192 -15.39 6.69 -12.21
C LYS A 192 -16.41 7.18 -13.22
N GLY A 193 -16.80 8.44 -13.08
CA GLY A 193 -17.80 9.06 -13.99
C GLY A 193 -19.24 8.80 -13.59
N THR A 194 -19.52 8.07 -12.50
CA THR A 194 -20.88 7.98 -11.95
C THR A 194 -21.39 9.38 -11.62
N PRO A 195 -22.60 9.77 -12.08
CA PRO A 195 -23.18 11.07 -11.76
C PRO A 195 -23.22 11.33 -10.25
N GLY A 196 -22.80 12.52 -9.82
CA GLY A 196 -22.69 12.89 -8.41
C GLY A 196 -21.39 12.42 -7.73
N PHE A 197 -20.52 11.69 -8.43
CA PHE A 197 -19.16 11.38 -7.96
C PHE A 197 -18.14 12.33 -8.60
N THR A 198 -17.46 13.12 -7.78
CA THR A 198 -16.47 14.12 -8.22
C THR A 198 -15.22 14.05 -7.34
N PHE A 199 -14.17 14.77 -7.74
CA PHE A 199 -12.90 14.85 -7.03
C PHE A 199 -12.72 16.26 -6.45
N GLY A 200 -12.31 16.31 -5.19
CA GLY A 200 -11.96 17.54 -4.50
C GLY A 200 -10.46 17.84 -4.59
N THR A 201 -9.88 18.20 -3.45
CA THR A 201 -8.49 18.63 -3.34
C THR A 201 -7.50 17.52 -3.69
N LYS A 202 -6.46 17.87 -4.49
CA LYS A 202 -5.24 17.10 -4.61
C LYS A 202 -4.34 17.41 -3.43
N GLU A 203 -3.89 16.40 -2.71
CA GLU A 203 -3.03 16.59 -1.55
C GLU A 203 -1.60 16.98 -1.95
N ASN A 204 -1.10 18.07 -1.36
CA ASN A 204 0.30 18.47 -1.46
C ASN A 204 1.08 17.81 -0.31
N LYS A 205 1.79 16.73 -0.60
CA LYS A 205 2.36 15.83 0.40
C LYS A 205 3.85 16.08 0.65
N MET A 206 4.32 15.67 1.81
CA MET A 206 5.73 15.64 2.19
C MET A 206 6.56 14.68 1.32
N GLY A 207 6.05 13.49 1.07
CA GLY A 207 6.69 12.42 0.30
C GLY A 207 5.68 11.68 -0.58
N ILE A 208 6.17 10.67 -1.32
CA ILE A 208 5.39 9.97 -2.36
C ILE A 208 4.60 10.95 -3.24
N CYS A 209 5.26 12.06 -3.62
CA CYS A 209 4.61 13.22 -4.23
C CYS A 209 3.93 12.88 -5.56
N GLY A 210 4.46 11.92 -6.31
CA GLY A 210 3.88 11.45 -7.55
C GLY A 210 2.65 10.55 -7.39
N SER A 211 2.34 10.09 -6.16
CA SER A 211 1.11 9.34 -5.91
C SER A 211 -0.10 10.26 -5.97
N SER A 212 -1.07 9.94 -6.82
CA SER A 212 -2.30 10.72 -7.05
C SER A 212 -3.24 10.54 -5.86
N THR A 213 -3.10 11.42 -4.85
CA THR A 213 -3.88 11.38 -3.61
C THR A 213 -4.92 12.49 -3.63
N TYR A 214 -6.21 12.11 -3.59
CA TYR A 214 -7.33 13.05 -3.75
C TYR A 214 -8.42 12.83 -2.71
N GLU A 215 -9.21 13.89 -2.53
CA GLU A 215 -10.54 13.80 -1.92
C GLU A 215 -11.53 13.25 -2.96
N LEU A 216 -12.42 12.35 -2.52
CA LEU A 216 -13.58 11.85 -3.26
C LEU A 216 -14.83 12.51 -2.68
N ILE A 217 -15.70 13.08 -3.53
CA ILE A 217 -16.92 13.78 -3.12
C ILE A 217 -18.13 13.10 -3.76
N PHE A 218 -19.11 12.77 -2.94
CA PHE A 218 -20.37 12.15 -3.33
C PHE A 218 -21.53 13.09 -3.00
N THR A 219 -22.27 13.52 -4.01
CA THR A 219 -23.43 14.38 -3.88
C THR A 219 -24.58 13.75 -4.68
N ASP A 220 -25.55 13.17 -3.97
CA ASP A 220 -26.63 12.40 -4.56
C ASP A 220 -26.14 11.38 -5.60
N CYS A 221 -24.99 10.76 -5.30
CA CYS A 221 -24.35 9.82 -6.22
C CYS A 221 -25.13 8.50 -6.22
N ARG A 222 -25.80 8.22 -7.33
CA ARG A 222 -26.65 7.04 -7.50
C ARG A 222 -25.87 5.90 -8.12
N ILE A 223 -25.88 4.75 -7.43
CA ILE A 223 -25.27 3.51 -7.91
C ILE A 223 -26.28 2.37 -7.82
N PRO A 224 -26.20 1.37 -8.72
CA PRO A 224 -27.12 0.23 -8.71
C PRO A 224 -27.12 -0.52 -7.38
N LYS A 225 -28.23 -1.18 -7.06
CA LYS A 225 -28.38 -1.97 -5.83
C LYS A 225 -27.32 -3.08 -5.71
N ASP A 226 -26.93 -3.68 -6.83
CA ASP A 226 -25.91 -4.72 -6.92
C ASP A 226 -24.46 -4.20 -6.84
N ALA A 227 -24.27 -2.88 -6.72
CA ALA A 227 -22.97 -2.29 -6.37
C ALA A 227 -22.55 -2.57 -4.92
N LEU A 228 -23.44 -3.08 -4.08
CA LEU A 228 -23.12 -3.51 -2.71
C LEU A 228 -22.10 -4.65 -2.75
N LEU A 229 -20.93 -4.44 -2.15
CA LEU A 229 -19.89 -5.45 -2.02
C LEU A 229 -20.10 -6.28 -0.75
N GLY A 230 -20.27 -7.59 -0.92
CA GLY A 230 -20.57 -8.51 0.17
C GLY A 230 -21.99 -8.32 0.71
N GLN A 231 -22.15 -8.25 2.03
CA GLN A 231 -23.44 -8.13 2.69
C GLN A 231 -23.62 -6.76 3.35
N LYS A 232 -24.85 -6.23 3.33
CA LYS A 232 -25.21 -5.01 4.06
C LYS A 232 -24.85 -5.14 5.54
N GLY A 233 -24.25 -4.09 6.11
CA GLY A 233 -23.80 -4.08 7.49
C GLY A 233 -22.47 -4.79 7.77
N LYS A 234 -21.82 -5.35 6.75
CA LYS A 234 -20.51 -6.02 6.86
C LYS A 234 -19.33 -5.20 6.32
N GLY A 235 -19.58 -3.96 5.88
CA GLY A 235 -18.54 -3.12 5.28
C GLY A 235 -17.38 -2.82 6.20
N PHE A 236 -17.60 -2.66 7.50
CA PHE A 236 -16.50 -2.48 8.45
C PHE A 236 -15.62 -3.73 8.57
N ASN A 237 -16.21 -4.93 8.56
CA ASN A 237 -15.44 -6.17 8.54
C ASN A 237 -14.64 -6.32 7.25
N ILE A 238 -15.23 -5.95 6.10
CA ILE A 238 -14.54 -5.92 4.81
C ILE A 238 -13.37 -4.96 4.88
N ALA A 239 -13.58 -3.74 5.39
CA ALA A 239 -12.50 -2.75 5.52
C ALA A 239 -11.34 -3.24 6.40
N MET A 240 -11.62 -3.85 7.56
CA MET A 240 -10.58 -4.39 8.43
C MET A 240 -9.79 -5.52 7.77
N HIS A 241 -10.47 -6.45 7.09
CA HIS A 241 -9.83 -7.52 6.32
C HIS A 241 -8.94 -6.96 5.21
N THR A 242 -9.45 -5.96 4.46
CA THR A 242 -8.72 -5.26 3.41
C THR A 242 -7.45 -4.62 3.95
N LEU A 243 -7.54 -3.91 5.09
CA LEU A 243 -6.38 -3.29 5.72
C LEU A 243 -5.36 -4.31 6.25
N ASP A 244 -5.81 -5.48 6.76
CA ASP A 244 -4.87 -6.54 7.15
C ASP A 244 -4.00 -6.99 5.97
N GLY A 245 -4.61 -7.12 4.79
CA GLY A 245 -3.87 -7.42 3.55
C GLY A 245 -2.98 -6.29 3.08
N GLY A 246 -3.47 -5.04 3.15
CA GLY A 246 -2.75 -3.84 2.77
C GLY A 246 -1.49 -3.59 3.60
N ARG A 247 -1.52 -3.89 4.91
CA ARG A 247 -0.35 -3.79 5.80
C ARG A 247 0.86 -4.56 5.29
N ILE A 248 0.67 -5.70 4.63
CA ILE A 248 1.76 -6.47 4.02
C ILE A 248 2.40 -5.67 2.87
N GLY A 249 1.59 -5.05 2.01
CA GLY A 249 2.07 -4.19 0.93
C GLY A 249 2.84 -2.97 1.44
N ILE A 250 2.33 -2.31 2.50
CA ILE A 250 3.02 -1.16 3.10
C ILE A 250 4.30 -1.58 3.83
N ALA A 251 4.31 -2.74 4.47
CA ALA A 251 5.53 -3.28 5.07
C ALA A 251 6.60 -3.58 4.01
N ALA A 252 6.20 -4.13 2.86
CA ALA A 252 7.09 -4.36 1.72
C ALA A 252 7.59 -3.04 1.10
N GLN A 253 6.73 -2.01 1.01
CA GLN A 253 7.14 -0.68 0.57
C GLN A 253 8.18 -0.05 1.51
N ALA A 254 7.92 -0.09 2.81
CA ALA A 254 8.85 0.43 3.82
C ALA A 254 10.21 -0.30 3.77
N LEU A 255 10.17 -1.63 3.67
CA LEU A 255 11.36 -2.46 3.50
C LEU A 255 12.15 -2.06 2.26
N GLY A 256 11.50 -1.94 1.10
CA GLY A 256 12.14 -1.53 -0.15
C GLY A 256 12.79 -0.15 -0.05
N ILE A 257 12.11 0.84 0.53
CA ILE A 257 12.67 2.18 0.75
C ILE A 257 13.95 2.10 1.62
N ALA A 258 13.91 1.31 2.71
CA ALA A 258 15.07 1.12 3.59
C ALA A 258 16.26 0.48 2.84
N GLU A 259 16.00 -0.60 2.10
CA GLU A 259 17.03 -1.27 1.30
C GLU A 259 17.65 -0.34 0.26
N GLY A 260 16.82 0.39 -0.50
CA GLY A 260 17.29 1.33 -1.51
C GLY A 260 18.15 2.45 -0.93
N ALA A 261 17.73 3.00 0.22
CA ALA A 261 18.51 4.03 0.92
C ALA A 261 19.86 3.49 1.42
N LEU A 262 19.88 2.27 1.96
CA LEU A 262 21.13 1.64 2.39
C LEU A 262 22.06 1.34 1.20
N GLU A 263 21.55 0.75 0.12
CA GLU A 263 22.33 0.45 -1.10
C GLU A 263 22.96 1.72 -1.68
N THR A 264 22.18 2.80 -1.83
CA THR A 264 22.66 4.10 -2.29
C THR A 264 23.75 4.65 -1.38
N THR A 265 23.55 4.56 -0.07
CA THR A 265 24.51 5.05 0.92
C THR A 265 25.80 4.23 0.95
N VAL A 266 25.72 2.92 0.83
CA VAL A 266 26.92 2.04 0.75
C VAL A 266 27.79 2.42 -0.44
N ASN A 267 27.21 2.70 -1.60
CA ASN A 267 27.96 3.15 -2.78
C ASN A 267 28.60 4.52 -2.52
N TYR A 268 27.82 5.47 -2.00
CA TYR A 268 28.32 6.81 -1.69
C TYR A 268 29.51 6.80 -0.72
N VAL A 269 29.43 6.09 0.39
CA VAL A 269 30.48 6.08 1.42
C VAL A 269 31.78 5.41 0.95
N LYS A 270 31.72 4.50 -0.04
CA LYS A 270 32.89 3.90 -0.69
C LYS A 270 33.65 4.89 -1.56
N GLU A 271 32.94 5.79 -2.24
CA GLU A 271 33.49 6.75 -3.18
C GLU A 271 33.89 8.06 -2.49
N ARG A 272 33.07 8.56 -1.58
CA ARG A 272 33.30 9.82 -0.87
C ARG A 272 34.53 9.77 0.02
N LYS A 273 35.43 10.72 -0.15
CA LYS A 273 36.67 10.85 0.65
C LYS A 273 36.66 12.08 1.52
N GLN A 274 37.03 11.93 2.78
CA GLN A 274 37.32 13.01 3.72
C GLN A 274 38.51 12.60 4.61
N PHE A 275 39.29 13.56 5.07
CA PHE A 275 40.50 13.32 5.85
C PHE A 275 41.48 12.33 5.16
N GLY A 276 41.58 12.43 3.83
CA GLY A 276 42.51 11.62 3.01
C GLY A 276 42.10 10.17 2.75
N ARG A 277 40.91 9.74 3.18
CA ARG A 277 40.42 8.34 2.99
C ARG A 277 38.92 8.30 2.70
N SER A 278 38.45 7.15 2.17
CA SER A 278 37.01 6.89 2.00
C SER A 278 36.31 6.92 3.35
N ILE A 279 35.09 7.52 3.41
CA ILE A 279 34.32 7.56 4.66
C ILE A 279 33.86 6.19 5.11
N ALA A 280 33.82 5.18 4.23
CA ALA A 280 33.62 3.77 4.57
C ALA A 280 34.74 3.20 5.47
N GLN A 281 35.91 3.84 5.55
CA GLN A 281 37.03 3.38 6.40
C GLN A 281 36.93 3.89 7.85
N PHE A 282 35.96 4.74 8.17
CA PHE A 282 35.75 5.18 9.55
C PHE A 282 34.90 4.15 10.30
N GLN A 283 35.38 3.74 11.47
CA GLN A 283 34.75 2.70 12.27
C GLN A 283 33.28 3.00 12.61
N ASN A 284 32.97 4.28 12.94
CA ASN A 284 31.59 4.69 13.18
C ASN A 284 30.67 4.47 11.97
N THR A 285 31.14 4.77 10.75
CA THR A 285 30.38 4.50 9.52
C THR A 285 30.11 3.01 9.36
N GLN A 286 31.11 2.17 9.61
CA GLN A 286 30.99 0.72 9.52
C GLN A 286 29.96 0.17 10.52
N PHE A 287 29.98 0.65 11.77
CA PHE A 287 29.04 0.22 12.80
C PHE A 287 27.61 0.63 12.46
N VAL A 288 27.39 1.88 12.03
CA VAL A 288 26.07 2.33 11.60
C VAL A 288 25.54 1.47 10.46
N LEU A 289 26.33 1.23 9.42
CA LEU A 289 25.89 0.40 8.28
C LEU A 289 25.59 -1.04 8.70
N ALA A 290 26.35 -1.63 9.60
CA ALA A 290 26.11 -2.99 10.13
C ALA A 290 24.78 -3.06 10.91
N ASP A 291 24.50 -2.07 11.77
CA ASP A 291 23.26 -2.00 12.52
C ASP A 291 22.05 -1.86 11.59
N LEU A 292 22.14 -0.97 10.60
CA LEU A 292 21.07 -0.75 9.62
C LEU A 292 20.79 -2.01 8.79
N ALA A 293 21.85 -2.68 8.30
CA ALA A 293 21.72 -3.92 7.54
C ALA A 293 21.04 -5.03 8.36
N THR A 294 21.41 -5.16 9.65
CA THR A 294 20.80 -6.14 10.55
C THR A 294 19.31 -5.89 10.77
N LYS A 295 18.90 -4.61 10.95
CA LYS A 295 17.50 -4.24 11.13
C LYS A 295 16.68 -4.47 9.86
N ILE A 296 17.23 -4.17 8.69
CA ILE A 296 16.58 -4.43 7.39
C ILE A 296 16.35 -5.93 7.21
N GLU A 297 17.32 -6.77 7.52
CA GLU A 297 17.16 -8.21 7.41
C GLU A 297 16.07 -8.75 8.35
N ALA A 298 16.01 -8.25 9.57
CA ALA A 298 14.93 -8.60 10.50
C ALA A 298 13.55 -8.13 9.98
N ALA A 299 13.47 -6.94 9.39
CA ALA A 299 12.24 -6.43 8.77
C ALA A 299 11.81 -7.31 7.59
N LYS A 300 12.75 -7.71 6.71
CA LYS A 300 12.50 -8.61 5.58
C LYS A 300 11.89 -9.93 6.03
N LEU A 301 12.45 -10.57 7.05
CA LEU A 301 11.93 -11.82 7.58
C LEU A 301 10.49 -11.68 8.10
N LEU A 302 10.16 -10.56 8.77
CA LEU A 302 8.80 -10.29 9.23
C LEU A 302 7.83 -10.07 8.08
N VAL A 303 8.22 -9.31 7.05
CA VAL A 303 7.41 -9.06 5.85
C VAL A 303 7.12 -10.36 5.10
N TYR A 304 8.13 -11.16 4.85
CA TYR A 304 7.99 -12.43 4.14
C TYR A 304 7.18 -13.45 4.93
N LYS A 305 7.37 -13.49 6.26
CA LYS A 305 6.52 -14.31 7.14
C LYS A 305 5.05 -13.90 7.06
N ALA A 306 4.75 -12.59 7.08
CA ALA A 306 3.38 -12.10 6.98
C ALA A 306 2.74 -12.44 5.62
N ALA A 307 3.49 -12.29 4.52
CA ALA A 307 3.05 -12.65 3.18
C ALA A 307 2.73 -14.15 3.09
N ARG A 308 3.62 -15.02 3.54
CA ARG A 308 3.41 -16.48 3.58
C ARG A 308 2.21 -16.85 4.45
N LYS A 309 2.00 -16.14 5.55
CA LYS A 309 0.86 -16.40 6.43
C LYS A 309 -0.48 -16.06 5.76
N LYS A 310 -0.50 -15.02 4.93
CA LYS A 310 -1.67 -14.70 4.09
C LYS A 310 -1.86 -15.75 2.99
N ASP A 311 -0.80 -16.31 2.40
CA ASP A 311 -0.88 -17.41 1.43
C ASP A 311 -1.52 -18.67 2.07
N GLU A 312 -1.10 -19.03 3.29
CA GLU A 312 -1.71 -20.12 4.06
C GLU A 312 -3.21 -19.88 4.29
N TYR A 313 -3.59 -18.65 4.68
CA TYR A 313 -4.99 -18.28 4.87
C TYR A 313 -5.79 -18.41 3.57
N GLN A 314 -5.28 -17.93 2.45
CA GLN A 314 -5.94 -17.99 1.14
C GLN A 314 -6.05 -19.44 0.60
N SER A 315 -5.14 -20.32 0.98
CA SER A 315 -5.22 -21.75 0.66
C SER A 315 -6.26 -22.53 1.48
N GLY A 316 -7.01 -21.85 2.37
CA GLY A 316 -8.06 -22.42 3.20
C GLY A 316 -7.59 -22.92 4.58
N ALA A 317 -6.35 -22.65 4.97
CA ALA A 317 -5.89 -22.97 6.32
C ALA A 317 -6.64 -22.14 7.36
N LYS A 318 -6.97 -22.76 8.49
CA LYS A 318 -7.62 -22.08 9.65
C LYS A 318 -6.60 -21.26 10.46
N VAL A 319 -6.02 -20.26 9.84
CA VAL A 319 -5.02 -19.35 10.44
C VAL A 319 -5.47 -17.90 10.27
N SER A 320 -4.97 -17.02 11.11
CA SER A 320 -5.06 -15.57 10.94
C SER A 320 -3.67 -15.04 10.56
N TYR A 321 -3.60 -13.97 9.82
CA TYR A 321 -2.37 -13.28 9.47
C TYR A 321 -2.33 -11.82 9.99
N SER A 322 -3.40 -11.37 10.67
CA SER A 322 -3.54 -9.99 11.15
C SER A 322 -2.40 -9.55 12.06
N VAL A 323 -1.93 -10.43 12.96
CA VAL A 323 -0.85 -10.11 13.91
C VAL A 323 0.48 -10.03 13.18
N GLU A 324 0.77 -10.98 12.30
CA GLU A 324 2.01 -11.00 11.50
C GLU A 324 2.06 -9.77 10.58
N ALA A 325 0.95 -9.42 9.93
CA ALA A 325 0.84 -8.23 9.09
C ALA A 325 1.07 -6.93 9.90
N ALA A 326 0.49 -6.84 11.11
CA ALA A 326 0.70 -5.70 12.00
C ALA A 326 2.14 -5.60 12.50
N MET A 327 2.77 -6.73 12.89
CA MET A 327 4.18 -6.76 13.30
C MET A 327 5.11 -6.36 12.15
N ALA A 328 4.89 -6.89 10.96
CA ALA A 328 5.68 -6.56 9.77
C ALA A 328 5.60 -5.07 9.44
N LYS A 329 4.39 -4.51 9.41
CA LYS A 329 4.16 -3.10 9.09
C LYS A 329 4.76 -2.17 10.13
N LEU A 330 4.56 -2.46 11.41
CA LEU A 330 5.12 -1.68 12.52
C LEU A 330 6.65 -1.62 12.41
N TYR A 331 7.28 -2.79 12.37
CA TYR A 331 8.74 -2.87 12.41
C TYR A 331 9.39 -2.33 11.14
N ALA A 332 8.88 -2.71 9.95
CA ALA A 332 9.44 -2.22 8.69
C ALA A 332 9.33 -0.70 8.55
N ALA A 333 8.21 -0.08 8.97
CA ALA A 333 8.03 1.36 8.91
C ALA A 333 9.00 2.11 9.82
N GLU A 334 9.18 1.66 11.06
CA GLU A 334 10.13 2.25 12.01
C GLU A 334 11.58 2.09 11.54
N VAL A 335 11.93 0.92 11.01
CA VAL A 335 13.24 0.65 10.41
C VAL A 335 13.47 1.57 9.20
N ALA A 336 12.48 1.74 8.32
CA ALA A 336 12.62 2.60 7.15
C ALA A 336 12.91 4.06 7.55
N MET A 337 12.24 4.59 8.57
CA MET A 337 12.51 5.93 9.09
C MET A 337 13.90 6.05 9.70
N GLU A 338 14.32 5.08 10.50
CA GLU A 338 15.65 5.09 11.08
C GLU A 338 16.74 5.02 10.00
N VAL A 339 16.61 4.06 9.07
CA VAL A 339 17.57 3.83 7.99
C VAL A 339 17.71 5.08 7.13
N THR A 340 16.60 5.59 6.60
CA THR A 340 16.64 6.76 5.69
C THR A 340 17.20 8.00 6.37
N THR A 341 16.85 8.24 7.64
CA THR A 341 17.42 9.34 8.44
C THR A 341 18.93 9.20 8.62
N LYS A 342 19.44 8.00 8.91
CA LYS A 342 20.88 7.72 9.03
C LYS A 342 21.60 7.81 7.69
N CYS A 343 20.94 7.40 6.60
CA CYS A 343 21.47 7.53 5.25
C CYS A 343 21.65 8.99 4.85
N VAL A 344 20.67 9.86 5.09
CA VAL A 344 20.82 11.32 4.92
C VAL A 344 22.01 11.86 5.73
N GLN A 345 22.12 11.44 7.01
CA GLN A 345 23.22 11.86 7.88
C GLN A 345 24.61 11.42 7.34
N LEU A 346 24.73 10.19 6.83
CA LEU A 346 25.98 9.67 6.26
C LEU A 346 26.40 10.36 4.96
N HIS A 347 25.46 10.93 4.21
CA HIS A 347 25.76 11.77 3.03
C HIS A 347 26.22 13.18 3.42
N GLY A 348 26.01 13.62 4.68
CA GLY A 348 26.32 14.97 5.11
C GLY A 348 25.47 16.01 4.36
N GLY A 349 26.06 17.15 3.97
CA GLY A 349 25.36 18.20 3.23
C GLY A 349 24.75 17.73 1.90
N TYR A 350 25.37 16.75 1.24
CA TYR A 350 24.83 16.15 0.00
C TYR A 350 23.56 15.33 0.23
N GLY A 351 23.35 14.77 1.41
CA GLY A 351 22.11 14.08 1.75
C GLY A 351 20.92 15.02 1.95
N TYR A 352 21.15 16.33 2.04
CA TYR A 352 20.11 17.34 2.29
C TYR A 352 19.66 18.10 1.04
N ILE A 353 20.27 17.81 -0.10
CA ILE A 353 19.94 18.43 -1.39
C ILE A 353 19.27 17.41 -2.32
N LYS A 354 18.38 17.88 -3.19
CA LYS A 354 17.48 17.04 -3.99
C LYS A 354 18.18 16.22 -5.07
N GLU A 355 19.40 16.56 -5.44
CA GLU A 355 20.21 15.82 -6.42
C GLU A 355 20.64 14.43 -5.92
N TYR A 356 20.41 14.12 -4.62
CA TYR A 356 20.68 12.81 -4.01
C TYR A 356 19.39 12.19 -3.49
N ASP A 357 19.10 10.98 -3.93
CA ASP A 357 17.83 10.28 -3.68
C ASP A 357 17.46 10.08 -2.19
N VAL A 358 18.44 10.08 -1.29
CA VAL A 358 18.23 9.72 0.12
C VAL A 358 17.29 10.68 0.85
N GLU A 359 17.24 11.97 0.49
CA GLU A 359 16.31 12.92 1.08
C GLU A 359 14.86 12.59 0.67
N ARG A 360 14.62 12.23 -0.61
CA ARG A 360 13.32 11.79 -1.11
C ARG A 360 12.89 10.50 -0.42
N MET A 361 13.79 9.53 -0.29
CA MET A 361 13.53 8.27 0.39
C MET A 361 13.14 8.48 1.87
N MET A 362 13.75 9.47 2.56
CA MET A 362 13.37 9.81 3.92
C MET A 362 11.97 10.42 4.00
N ARG A 363 11.60 11.31 3.07
CA ARG A 363 10.25 11.87 2.99
C ARG A 363 9.21 10.81 2.66
N ASP A 364 9.53 9.91 1.74
CA ASP A 364 8.67 8.80 1.34
C ASP A 364 8.47 7.79 2.48
N ALA A 365 9.51 7.48 3.25
CA ALA A 365 9.44 6.55 4.37
C ALA A 365 8.44 6.99 5.45
N LYS A 366 8.31 8.29 5.70
CA LYS A 366 7.48 8.81 6.80
C LYS A 366 6.03 8.38 6.72
N ILE A 367 5.45 8.32 5.54
CA ILE A 367 4.04 7.94 5.39
C ILE A 367 3.79 6.49 5.82
N THR A 368 4.79 5.62 5.74
CA THR A 368 4.65 4.20 6.10
C THR A 368 4.34 3.98 7.58
N GLU A 369 4.67 4.92 8.45
CA GLU A 369 4.28 4.92 9.86
C GLU A 369 2.83 5.36 10.10
N ILE A 370 2.19 6.01 9.09
CA ILE A 370 0.92 6.73 9.26
C ILE A 370 -0.24 6.00 8.60
N TYR A 371 -0.19 5.76 7.29
CA TYR A 371 -1.33 5.20 6.55
C TYR A 371 -1.51 3.69 6.76
N GLU A 372 -2.69 3.19 6.37
CA GLU A 372 -3.16 1.82 6.60
C GLU A 372 -3.08 1.37 8.08
N GLY A 373 -3.32 2.34 8.96
CA GLY A 373 -3.20 2.23 10.40
C GLY A 373 -1.84 2.68 10.91
N THR A 374 -1.83 3.70 11.77
CA THR A 374 -0.59 4.23 12.35
C THR A 374 0.20 3.17 13.11
N SER A 375 1.46 3.44 13.41
CA SER A 375 2.29 2.56 14.26
C SER A 375 1.61 2.23 15.60
N GLU A 376 0.83 3.17 16.17
CA GLU A 376 0.02 2.96 17.37
C GLU A 376 -1.12 1.98 17.13
N VAL A 377 -1.80 2.05 15.97
CA VAL A 377 -2.84 1.09 15.60
C VAL A 377 -2.27 -0.32 15.45
N GLN A 378 -1.07 -0.47 14.87
CA GLN A 378 -0.42 -1.77 14.80
C GLN A 378 -0.16 -2.34 16.21
N ARG A 379 0.31 -1.50 17.14
CA ARG A 379 0.49 -1.89 18.55
C ARG A 379 -0.83 -2.31 19.20
N MET A 380 -1.93 -1.62 18.91
CA MET A 380 -3.26 -2.02 19.39
C MET A 380 -3.66 -3.40 18.87
N VAL A 381 -3.45 -3.69 17.57
CA VAL A 381 -3.77 -5.00 16.99
C VAL A 381 -2.94 -6.10 17.63
N ILE A 382 -1.63 -5.88 17.79
CA ILE A 382 -0.70 -6.84 18.38
C ILE A 382 -1.09 -7.11 19.85
N SER A 383 -1.23 -6.05 20.66
CA SER A 383 -1.52 -6.18 22.07
C SER A 383 -2.88 -6.83 22.36
N ALA A 384 -3.90 -6.49 21.56
CA ALA A 384 -5.22 -7.11 21.68
C ALA A 384 -5.20 -8.62 21.41
N ASN A 385 -4.24 -9.13 20.68
CA ASN A 385 -4.05 -10.56 20.45
C ASN A 385 -3.16 -11.23 21.50
N LEU A 386 -2.18 -10.50 22.05
CA LEU A 386 -1.33 -11.01 23.13
C LEU A 386 -2.06 -11.15 24.47
N LEU A 387 -3.10 -10.33 24.69
CA LEU A 387 -3.84 -10.25 25.94
C LEU A 387 -5.17 -11.05 25.92
N LYS A 388 -5.43 -11.84 24.87
CA LYS A 388 -6.55 -12.79 24.81
C LYS A 388 -6.22 -14.06 25.59
#